data_02e974049cfe745450b0229abf4b5685
#
_entry.id   02e974049cfe745450b0229abf4b5685
#
_cell.length_a   1.000
_cell.length_b   1.000
_cell.length_c   1.000
_cell.angle_alpha   90.00
_cell.angle_beta   90.00
_cell.angle_gamma   90.00
#
_symmetry.space_group_name_H-M   'P 1'
#
loop_
_entity.id
_entity.type
_entity.pdbx_description
1 polymer ?
#
loop_
_entity_poly.entity_id
_entity_poly.type
_entity_poly.pdbx_seq_one_letter_code
_entity_poly.pdbx_strand_id
1 'polypeptide(L)'
;MKEKRFANNSFLPLGTFTNSTSKYGDGLDQENRVTQGRENNYNLNFEISTKKELAAIIDRINNKGASVYFTYAAMQKDGGGISDNAIKEYTEKLTSVLDITVISDYKNCLFPQEYFWDSEWHLVWEGAQERSRHVAEDLKKQLGK
;
A
#
# COMPACT_ATOMS: atom_id res chain seq x y z
N MET A 1 -10.80 9.51 21.55
CA MET A 1 -11.74 8.50 21.03
C MET A 1 -11.08 7.45 20.10
N LYS A 2 -10.13 7.81 19.20
CA LYS A 2 -9.41 6.85 18.34
C LYS A 2 -8.51 5.88 19.12
N GLU A 3 -7.78 6.35 20.12
CA GLU A 3 -6.89 5.51 20.92
C GLU A 3 -7.62 4.38 21.69
N LYS A 4 -8.80 4.68 22.22
CA LYS A 4 -9.63 3.65 22.89
C LYS A 4 -10.17 2.59 21.93
N ARG A 5 -10.39 2.92 20.65
CA ARG A 5 -10.89 1.96 19.66
C ARG A 5 -9.83 0.94 19.26
N PHE A 6 -8.58 1.37 19.11
CA PHE A 6 -7.49 0.45 18.81
C PHE A 6 -7.08 -0.37 20.05
N ALA A 7 -7.03 0.25 21.22
CA ALA A 7 -6.70 -0.43 22.46
C ALA A 7 -7.70 -1.53 22.87
N ASN A 8 -8.97 -1.40 22.48
CA ASN A 8 -10.02 -2.35 22.87
C ASN A 8 -10.41 -3.34 21.76
N ASN A 9 -9.73 -3.36 20.62
CA ASN A 9 -10.01 -4.28 19.50
C ASN A 9 -11.48 -4.35 19.05
N SER A 10 -12.25 -3.32 19.27
CA SER A 10 -13.68 -3.32 19.00
C SER A 10 -14.05 -3.38 17.51
N PHE A 11 -13.05 -3.41 16.61
CA PHE A 11 -13.26 -3.47 15.16
C PHE A 11 -12.62 -4.67 14.46
N LEU A 12 -11.83 -5.47 15.17
CA LEU A 12 -11.11 -6.58 14.54
C LEU A 12 -11.58 -7.89 15.17
N PRO A 13 -12.34 -8.68 14.43
CA PRO A 13 -12.83 -9.98 14.94
C PRO A 13 -11.71 -10.97 15.22
N LEU A 14 -10.50 -10.66 14.87
CA LEU A 14 -9.32 -11.51 14.97
C LEU A 14 -8.33 -11.04 16.01
N GLY A 15 -8.67 -10.63 17.15
CA GLY A 15 -7.85 -10.42 18.35
C GLY A 15 -6.32 -10.28 18.29
N THR A 16 -5.76 -10.38 17.11
CA THR A 16 -4.32 -10.53 16.85
C THR A 16 -3.53 -9.22 16.79
N PHE A 17 -4.22 -8.08 16.80
CA PHE A 17 -3.56 -6.76 16.67
C PHE A 17 -3.49 -5.95 17.97
N THR A 18 -3.90 -6.52 19.08
CA THR A 18 -4.19 -5.77 20.30
C THR A 18 -3.02 -5.15 20.98
N ASN A 19 -1.92 -5.88 21.07
CA ASN A 19 -0.77 -5.46 21.86
C ASN A 19 0.47 -5.22 20.99
N SER A 20 0.34 -5.39 19.67
CA SER A 20 1.44 -5.27 18.73
C SER A 20 1.32 -4.06 17.80
N THR A 21 0.41 -3.14 18.09
CA THR A 21 0.25 -1.92 17.30
C THR A 21 0.47 -0.67 18.14
N SER A 22 1.10 0.35 17.54
CA SER A 22 1.19 1.69 18.11
C SER A 22 -0.18 2.38 18.15
N LYS A 23 -0.25 3.53 18.80
CA LYS A 23 -1.45 4.39 18.77
C LYS A 23 -1.87 4.84 17.37
N TYR A 24 -0.99 4.73 16.39
CA TYR A 24 -1.24 5.05 14.98
C TYR A 24 -1.58 3.82 14.14
N GLY A 25 -1.56 2.64 14.71
CA GLY A 25 -1.87 1.37 14.02
C GLY A 25 -0.65 0.65 13.45
N ASP A 26 0.58 1.15 13.71
CA ASP A 26 1.80 0.51 13.23
C ASP A 26 2.11 -0.76 14.05
N GLY A 27 2.61 -1.80 13.39
CA GLY A 27 3.07 -3.00 14.08
C GLY A 27 4.29 -2.70 14.95
N LEU A 28 4.20 -2.98 16.25
CA LEU A 28 5.27 -2.71 17.21
C LEU A 28 6.42 -3.72 17.14
N ASP A 29 6.20 -4.85 16.51
CA ASP A 29 7.17 -5.94 16.36
C ASP A 29 7.91 -5.96 15.02
N GLN A 30 7.73 -4.95 14.18
CA GLN A 30 8.32 -4.90 12.84
C GLN A 30 9.84 -4.94 12.85
N GLU A 31 10.48 -4.30 13.84
CA GLU A 31 11.94 -4.25 13.95
C GLU A 31 12.59 -5.61 14.15
N ASN A 32 11.84 -6.60 14.62
CA ASN A 32 12.34 -7.95 14.87
C ASN A 32 12.00 -8.94 13.73
N ARG A 33 11.35 -8.48 12.67
CA ARG A 33 10.97 -9.34 11.56
C ARG A 33 12.15 -9.56 10.62
N VAL A 34 12.37 -10.81 10.27
CA VAL A 34 13.36 -11.21 9.28
C VAL A 34 12.66 -11.90 8.11
N THR A 35 13.22 -11.78 6.93
CA THR A 35 12.65 -12.41 5.72
C THR A 35 12.53 -13.93 5.87
N GLN A 36 11.44 -14.49 5.36
CA GLN A 36 11.21 -15.93 5.27
C GLN A 36 11.48 -16.49 3.86
N GLY A 37 11.98 -15.65 2.95
CA GLY A 37 12.46 -16.09 1.65
C GLY A 37 11.39 -16.61 0.69
N ARG A 38 10.17 -16.10 0.75
CA ARG A 38 9.09 -16.51 -0.17
C ARG A 38 9.25 -15.87 -1.54
N GLU A 39 9.12 -16.68 -2.59
CA GLU A 39 8.89 -16.20 -3.95
C GLU A 39 7.41 -15.95 -4.16
N ASN A 40 7.07 -14.87 -4.85
CA ASN A 40 5.68 -14.47 -5.05
C ASN A 40 5.38 -14.22 -6.52
N ASN A 41 4.17 -14.61 -6.92
CA ASN A 41 3.59 -14.29 -8.21
C ASN A 41 2.47 -13.27 -8.01
N TYR A 42 2.64 -12.08 -8.55
CA TYR A 42 1.64 -11.03 -8.46
C TYR A 42 0.57 -11.19 -9.52
N ASN A 43 -0.69 -11.14 -9.10
CA ASN A 43 -1.82 -11.05 -10.00
C ASN A 43 -2.28 -9.59 -10.07
N LEU A 44 -2.01 -8.94 -11.20
CA LEU A 44 -2.39 -7.55 -11.47
C LEU A 44 -3.78 -7.44 -12.11
N ASN A 45 -4.63 -8.45 -12.00
CA ASN A 45 -6.00 -8.37 -12.45
C ASN A 45 -6.81 -7.42 -11.56
N PHE A 46 -7.34 -6.41 -12.19
CA PHE A 46 -8.17 -5.42 -11.53
C PHE A 46 -9.65 -5.70 -11.80
N GLU A 47 -10.34 -6.24 -10.80
CA GLU A 47 -11.76 -6.54 -10.93
C GLU A 47 -12.64 -5.28 -10.85
N ILE A 48 -13.65 -5.26 -11.73
CA ILE A 48 -14.52 -4.09 -11.92
C ILE A 48 -15.57 -3.92 -10.82
N SER A 49 -15.86 -4.96 -10.05
CA SER A 49 -16.97 -4.97 -9.08
C SER A 49 -16.83 -3.93 -7.96
N THR A 50 -15.62 -3.69 -7.48
CA THR A 50 -15.34 -2.73 -6.40
C THR A 50 -15.15 -1.29 -6.89
N LYS A 51 -15.09 -1.06 -8.20
CA LYS A 51 -14.77 0.25 -8.78
C LYS A 51 -15.81 1.32 -8.48
N LYS A 52 -17.09 1.00 -8.56
CA LYS A 52 -18.17 1.97 -8.32
C LYS A 52 -18.19 2.49 -6.89
N GLU A 53 -17.97 1.59 -5.93
CA GLU A 53 -17.92 1.97 -4.52
C GLU A 53 -16.69 2.81 -4.21
N LEU A 54 -15.54 2.42 -4.74
CA LEU A 54 -14.30 3.17 -4.57
C LEU A 54 -14.38 4.55 -5.24
N ALA A 55 -14.91 4.65 -6.46
CA ALA A 55 -15.14 5.92 -7.13
C ALA A 55 -16.04 6.84 -6.30
N ALA A 56 -17.16 6.33 -5.78
CA ALA A 56 -18.05 7.11 -4.93
C ALA A 56 -17.38 7.60 -3.63
N ILE A 57 -16.45 6.83 -3.07
CA ILE A 57 -15.66 7.25 -1.91
C ILE A 57 -14.69 8.37 -2.30
N ILE A 58 -13.99 8.24 -3.42
CA ILE A 58 -13.06 9.24 -3.94
C ILE A 58 -13.78 10.55 -4.23
N ASP A 59 -14.91 10.49 -4.95
CA ASP A 59 -15.75 11.66 -5.23
C ASP A 59 -16.16 12.37 -3.95
N ARG A 60 -16.57 11.63 -2.94
CA ARG A 60 -16.95 12.21 -1.64
C ARG A 60 -15.80 12.88 -0.91
N ILE A 61 -14.58 12.37 -1.06
CA ILE A 61 -13.37 12.96 -0.49
C ILE A 61 -13.01 14.24 -1.23
N ASN A 62 -12.99 14.18 -2.58
CA ASN A 62 -12.70 15.33 -3.45
C ASN A 62 -13.71 16.47 -3.24
N ASN A 63 -14.99 16.15 -3.13
CA ASN A 63 -16.05 17.12 -2.86
C ASN A 63 -15.94 17.82 -1.48
N LYS A 64 -15.12 17.26 -0.57
CA LYS A 64 -14.77 17.89 0.71
C LYS A 64 -13.48 18.71 0.66
N GLY A 65 -12.91 18.90 -0.53
CA GLY A 65 -11.69 19.68 -0.73
C GLY A 65 -10.39 18.93 -0.39
N ALA A 66 -10.44 17.62 -0.22
CA ALA A 66 -9.25 16.79 -0.07
C ALA A 66 -8.90 16.12 -1.40
N SER A 67 -7.61 15.82 -1.61
CA SER A 67 -7.13 15.12 -2.81
C SER A 67 -6.83 13.66 -2.49
N VAL A 68 -7.11 12.77 -3.44
CA VAL A 68 -6.79 11.35 -3.35
C VAL A 68 -5.65 11.05 -4.32
N TYR A 69 -4.60 10.44 -3.78
CA TYR A 69 -3.45 10.01 -4.56
C TYR A 69 -3.32 8.49 -4.51
N PHE A 70 -2.87 7.92 -5.61
CA PHE A 70 -2.54 6.51 -5.70
C PHE A 70 -1.02 6.31 -5.73
N THR A 71 -0.57 5.30 -5.02
CA THR A 71 0.80 4.79 -5.07
C THR A 71 0.76 3.27 -5.09
N TYR A 72 1.67 2.64 -5.83
CA TYR A 72 1.73 1.18 -5.88
C TYR A 72 2.15 0.61 -4.52
N ALA A 73 1.65 -0.57 -4.20
CA ALA A 73 2.16 -1.35 -3.07
C ALA A 73 3.64 -1.72 -3.30
N ALA A 74 4.34 -2.06 -2.23
CA ALA A 74 5.64 -2.67 -2.37
C ALA A 74 5.50 -4.04 -3.04
N MET A 75 6.36 -4.33 -4.01
CA MET A 75 6.39 -5.57 -4.79
C MET A 75 7.82 -6.10 -4.85
N GLN A 76 7.98 -7.41 -4.90
CA GLN A 76 9.29 -8.01 -5.12
C GLN A 76 9.77 -7.75 -6.54
N LYS A 77 11.02 -7.31 -6.68
CA LYS A 77 11.64 -6.97 -7.96
C LYS A 77 11.61 -8.14 -8.95
N ASP A 78 11.81 -9.34 -8.46
CA ASP A 78 11.89 -10.56 -9.26
C ASP A 78 10.59 -11.40 -9.17
N GLY A 79 9.49 -10.80 -8.65
CA GLY A 79 8.18 -11.43 -8.56
C GLY A 79 7.53 -11.63 -9.93
N GLY A 80 6.93 -12.79 -10.15
CA GLY A 80 6.22 -13.10 -11.40
C GLY A 80 5.06 -12.13 -11.67
N GLY A 81 4.80 -11.85 -12.93
CA GLY A 81 3.68 -11.01 -13.37
C GLY A 81 3.94 -9.51 -13.37
N ILE A 82 5.10 -9.07 -12.90
CA ILE A 82 5.50 -7.64 -12.92
C ILE A 82 6.26 -7.39 -14.23
N SER A 83 5.57 -6.79 -15.19
CA SER A 83 6.18 -6.27 -16.41
C SER A 83 5.70 -4.85 -16.68
N ASP A 84 6.48 -4.09 -17.45
CA ASP A 84 6.12 -2.71 -17.82
C ASP A 84 4.71 -2.66 -18.46
N ASN A 85 4.39 -3.62 -19.32
CA ASN A 85 3.09 -3.71 -19.98
C ASN A 85 1.97 -4.03 -19.00
N ALA A 86 2.15 -4.99 -18.09
CA ALA A 86 1.13 -5.35 -17.11
C ALA A 86 0.83 -4.18 -16.16
N ILE A 87 1.85 -3.46 -15.72
CA ILE A 87 1.68 -2.27 -14.87
C ILE A 87 1.00 -1.15 -15.65
N LYS A 88 1.38 -0.92 -16.91
CA LYS A 88 0.75 0.08 -17.76
C LYS A 88 -0.75 -0.19 -17.95
N GLU A 89 -1.10 -1.41 -18.34
CA GLU A 89 -2.50 -1.82 -18.48
C GLU A 89 -3.30 -1.69 -17.17
N TYR A 90 -2.71 -2.10 -16.06
CA TYR A 90 -3.31 -1.95 -14.74
C TYR A 90 -3.58 -0.48 -14.42
N THR A 91 -2.59 0.39 -14.65
CA THR A 91 -2.70 1.82 -14.37
C THR A 91 -3.73 2.49 -15.25
N GLU A 92 -3.75 2.17 -16.54
CA GLU A 92 -4.75 2.68 -17.48
C GLU A 92 -6.17 2.26 -17.08
N LYS A 93 -6.37 1.00 -16.72
CA LYS A 93 -7.65 0.51 -16.19
C LYS A 93 -8.06 1.22 -14.89
N LEU A 94 -7.12 1.43 -13.98
CA LEU A 94 -7.37 2.10 -12.72
C LEU A 94 -7.81 3.56 -12.94
N THR A 95 -7.02 4.34 -13.69
CA THR A 95 -7.26 5.76 -13.93
C THR A 95 -8.42 6.04 -14.88
N SER A 96 -8.80 5.07 -15.72
CA SER A 96 -9.99 5.21 -16.59
C SER A 96 -11.31 5.21 -15.81
N VAL A 97 -11.30 4.79 -14.57
CA VAL A 97 -12.51 4.59 -13.75
C VAL A 97 -12.51 5.43 -12.50
N LEU A 98 -11.32 5.74 -11.98
CA LEU A 98 -11.14 6.50 -10.75
C LEU A 98 -10.52 7.86 -11.06
N ASP A 99 -11.12 8.92 -10.54
CA ASP A 99 -10.54 10.28 -10.60
C ASP A 99 -9.44 10.41 -9.55
N ILE A 100 -8.29 9.81 -9.84
CA ILE A 100 -7.12 9.80 -8.98
C ILE A 100 -5.84 10.13 -9.75
N THR A 101 -4.89 10.72 -9.05
CA THR A 101 -3.55 10.95 -9.56
C THR A 101 -2.61 9.85 -9.06
N VAL A 102 -1.94 9.17 -9.98
CA VAL A 102 -0.84 8.23 -9.65
C VAL A 102 0.43 9.05 -9.43
N ILE A 103 0.98 9.01 -8.23
CA ILE A 103 2.14 9.83 -7.85
C ILE A 103 3.47 9.10 -7.86
N SER A 104 3.46 7.76 -7.90
CA SER A 104 4.67 6.94 -7.85
C SER A 104 5.02 6.37 -9.22
N ASP A 105 6.31 6.32 -9.54
CA ASP A 105 6.81 5.37 -10.52
C ASP A 105 6.81 3.97 -9.87
N TYR A 106 6.19 2.98 -10.52
CA TYR A 106 6.11 1.62 -9.98
C TYR A 106 7.51 1.01 -9.74
N LYS A 107 8.52 1.43 -10.51
CA LYS A 107 9.92 0.97 -10.36
C LYS A 107 10.50 1.30 -8.99
N ASN A 108 10.06 2.42 -8.40
CA ASN A 108 10.42 2.81 -7.03
C ASN A 108 9.67 2.00 -5.95
N CYS A 109 8.76 1.13 -6.37
CA CYS A 109 8.01 0.24 -5.49
C CYS A 109 8.48 -1.23 -5.60
N LEU A 110 9.51 -1.48 -6.42
CA LEU A 110 10.14 -2.79 -6.57
C LEU A 110 11.29 -2.93 -5.57
N PHE A 111 11.16 -3.83 -4.64
CA PHE A 111 12.13 -4.08 -3.58
C PHE A 111 12.74 -5.47 -3.70
N PRO A 112 13.99 -5.67 -3.25
CA PRO A 112 14.59 -6.99 -3.19
C PRO A 112 13.83 -7.91 -2.23
N GLN A 113 13.92 -9.23 -2.46
CA GLN A 113 13.17 -10.23 -1.71
C GLN A 113 13.44 -10.17 -0.20
N GLU A 114 14.65 -9.84 0.20
CA GLU A 114 15.05 -9.71 1.61
C GLU A 114 14.31 -8.60 2.38
N TYR A 115 13.60 -7.70 1.66
CA TYR A 115 12.76 -6.67 2.29
C TYR A 115 11.35 -7.17 2.65
N PHE A 116 11.04 -8.43 2.34
CA PHE A 116 9.74 -9.03 2.65
C PHE A 116 9.87 -10.09 3.74
N TRP A 117 8.91 -10.07 4.67
CA TRP A 117 8.90 -10.98 5.80
C TRP A 117 8.27 -12.34 5.44
N ASP A 118 6.96 -12.47 5.55
CA ASP A 118 6.21 -13.73 5.47
C ASP A 118 5.25 -13.80 4.27
N SER A 119 5.11 -12.71 3.57
CA SER A 119 4.23 -12.59 2.41
C SER A 119 4.75 -11.54 1.42
N GLU A 120 4.12 -11.50 0.25
CA GLU A 120 4.38 -10.51 -0.79
C GLU A 120 4.02 -9.07 -0.42
N TRP A 121 3.38 -8.88 0.72
CA TRP A 121 2.86 -7.58 1.14
C TRP A 121 3.47 -7.09 2.45
N HIS A 122 4.09 -7.96 3.22
CA HIS A 122 4.61 -7.62 4.53
C HIS A 122 6.10 -7.31 4.46
N LEU A 123 6.43 -6.04 4.49
CA LEU A 123 7.82 -5.59 4.55
C LEU A 123 8.42 -5.84 5.95
N VAL A 124 9.70 -6.15 5.98
CA VAL A 124 10.52 -6.00 7.17
C VAL A 124 10.74 -4.51 7.47
N TRP A 125 11.32 -4.20 8.64
CA TRP A 125 11.49 -2.80 9.09
C TRP A 125 12.23 -1.92 8.07
N GLU A 126 13.35 -2.40 7.57
CA GLU A 126 14.17 -1.69 6.57
C GLU A 126 13.38 -1.42 5.28
N GLY A 127 12.65 -2.42 4.79
CA GLY A 127 11.80 -2.28 3.63
C GLY A 127 10.66 -1.28 3.84
N ALA A 128 10.06 -1.27 5.03
CA ALA A 128 8.99 -0.33 5.40
C ALA A 128 9.51 1.11 5.48
N GLN A 129 10.71 1.32 6.04
CA GLN A 129 11.35 2.64 6.08
C GLN A 129 11.65 3.16 4.68
N GLU A 130 12.26 2.34 3.83
CA GLU A 130 12.58 2.71 2.45
C GLU A 130 11.31 3.02 1.64
N ARG A 131 10.28 2.20 1.79
CA ARG A 131 8.98 2.45 1.15
C ARG A 131 8.37 3.78 1.61
N SER A 132 8.43 4.06 2.90
CA SER A 132 7.90 5.32 3.46
C SER A 132 8.66 6.54 2.95
N ARG A 133 9.98 6.43 2.79
CA ARG A 133 10.82 7.48 2.21
C ARG A 133 10.40 7.78 0.76
N HIS A 134 10.24 6.75 -0.08
CA HIS A 134 9.79 6.91 -1.46
C HIS A 134 8.42 7.59 -1.55
N VAL A 135 7.45 7.15 -0.75
CA VAL A 135 6.11 7.78 -0.72
C VAL A 135 6.20 9.25 -0.32
N ALA A 136 7.03 9.58 0.67
CA ALA A 136 7.19 10.96 1.11
C ALA A 136 7.82 11.85 0.04
N GLU A 137 8.78 11.32 -0.72
CA GLU A 137 9.42 12.03 -1.85
C GLU A 137 8.44 12.25 -3.00
N ASP A 138 7.69 11.20 -3.39
CA ASP A 138 6.67 11.29 -4.44
C ASP A 138 5.60 12.33 -4.06
N LEU A 139 5.16 12.30 -2.81
CA LEU A 139 4.17 13.26 -2.32
C LEU A 139 4.71 14.70 -2.28
N LYS A 140 5.95 14.91 -1.84
CA LYS A 140 6.60 16.24 -1.88
C LYS A 140 6.66 16.76 -3.30
N LYS A 141 7.09 15.94 -4.25
CA LYS A 141 7.15 16.29 -5.67
C LYS A 141 5.76 16.67 -6.20
N GLN A 142 4.74 15.91 -5.87
CA GLN A 142 3.35 16.17 -6.28
C GLN A 142 2.81 17.49 -5.70
N LEU A 143 3.17 17.81 -4.47
CA LEU A 143 2.73 19.02 -3.77
C LEU A 143 3.60 20.26 -4.07
N GLY A 144 4.64 20.14 -4.88
CA GLY A 144 5.55 21.25 -5.22
C GLY A 144 6.40 21.73 -4.02
N LYS A 145 6.76 20.82 -3.11
CA LYS A 145 7.53 21.12 -1.88
C LYS A 145 8.90 20.49 -1.90
#